data_9ff9e745de76a8e14f2304adab7d9341
#
_entry.id   9ff9e745de76a8e14f2304adab7d9341
#
_cell.length_a   1.000
_cell.length_b   1.000
_cell.length_c   1.000
_cell.angle_alpha   90.00
_cell.angle_beta   90.00
_cell.angle_gamma   90.00
#
_symmetry.space_group_name_H-M   'P 1'
#
loop_
_entity.id
_entity.type
_entity.pdbx_description
1 polymer ?
#
loop_
_entity_poly.entity_id
_entity_poly.type
_entity_poly.pdbx_seq_one_letter_code
_entity_poly.pdbx_strand_id
1 'polypeptide(L)'
;LKGAAASALYGSEAANGVVMITTKKGKTGSGTQIDFSANVSFDKVAYMPEIQKEYGPGYDNWTIGSNSDPQALTGFRNTRVDWNGNSIITPNRETYYSWGAKYDPSKTVTYFDGTERAYEPIDHNQWADIFRTGINQSYNLSLTNSTEKNNVRFSYTYNDTKAMQYNSNNHKHNFNLNGTFNVSETIKLNYTATYTNQYIKNRPYRISRLTNNYS
;
A
#
# COMPACT_ATOMS: atom_id res chain seq x y z
N LEU A 1 17.59 -21.00 11.17
CA LEU A 1 18.16 -22.32 10.88
C LEU A 1 17.81 -22.71 9.44
N LYS A 2 18.76 -23.29 8.70
CA LYS A 2 18.56 -23.75 7.31
C LYS A 2 19.10 -25.19 7.14
N GLY A 3 18.58 -25.90 6.14
CA GLY A 3 19.05 -27.23 5.74
C GLY A 3 18.79 -28.33 6.77
N ALA A 4 19.61 -29.39 6.72
CA ALA A 4 19.44 -30.58 7.52
C ALA A 4 19.34 -30.36 9.04
N ALA A 5 20.02 -29.35 9.57
CA ALA A 5 19.94 -28.98 10.98
C ALA A 5 18.56 -28.52 11.41
N ALA A 6 17.83 -27.80 10.51
CA ALA A 6 16.47 -27.36 10.77
C ALA A 6 15.51 -28.56 10.80
N SER A 7 15.62 -29.47 9.84
CA SER A 7 14.80 -30.69 9.76
C SER A 7 15.05 -31.65 10.90
N ALA A 8 16.30 -31.75 11.36
CA ALA A 8 16.64 -32.63 12.50
C ALA A 8 16.01 -32.15 13.82
N LEU A 9 15.87 -30.84 14.01
CA LEU A 9 15.30 -30.27 15.25
C LEU A 9 13.78 -30.08 15.20
N TYR A 10 13.22 -29.80 14.03
CA TYR A 10 11.81 -29.37 13.87
C TYR A 10 11.00 -30.24 12.90
N GLY A 11 11.57 -31.36 12.45
CA GLY A 11 10.88 -32.29 11.57
C GLY A 11 10.83 -31.89 10.10
N SER A 12 10.03 -32.61 9.30
CA SER A 12 9.93 -32.45 7.84
C SER A 12 9.37 -31.07 7.42
N GLU A 13 8.56 -30.44 8.25
CA GLU A 13 8.01 -29.08 7.96
C GLU A 13 9.09 -28.00 7.91
N ALA A 14 10.24 -28.27 8.51
CA ALA A 14 11.40 -27.39 8.52
C ALA A 14 12.34 -27.55 7.31
N ALA A 15 11.95 -28.34 6.30
CA ALA A 15 12.79 -28.61 5.11
C ALA A 15 13.21 -27.32 4.37
N ASN A 16 12.36 -26.29 4.35
CA ASN A 16 12.64 -25.00 3.75
C ASN A 16 13.30 -23.98 4.71
N GLY A 17 13.65 -24.41 5.91
CA GLY A 17 14.23 -23.58 6.96
C GLY A 17 13.25 -23.21 8.07
N VAL A 18 13.80 -22.72 9.18
CA VAL A 18 13.03 -22.29 10.37
C VAL A 18 13.46 -20.89 10.79
N VAL A 19 12.49 -20.03 11.02
CA VAL A 19 12.68 -18.75 11.68
C VAL A 19 12.28 -18.88 13.14
N MET A 20 13.27 -18.84 14.03
CA MET A 20 13.03 -18.82 15.46
C MET A 20 12.92 -17.40 15.98
N ILE A 21 11.80 -17.08 16.62
CA ILE A 21 11.59 -15.78 17.27
C ILE A 21 11.64 -16.01 18.78
N THR A 22 12.65 -15.44 19.41
CA THR A 22 12.75 -15.42 20.87
C THR A 22 12.34 -14.04 21.38
N THR A 23 11.30 -13.99 22.18
CA THR A 23 10.85 -12.73 22.81
C THR A 23 11.83 -12.27 23.88
N LYS A 24 11.96 -10.96 24.04
CA LYS A 24 12.78 -10.38 25.11
C LYS A 24 12.19 -10.82 26.47
N LYS A 25 13.05 -11.31 27.34
CA LYS A 25 12.74 -11.65 28.73
C LYS A 25 13.45 -10.67 29.65
N GLY A 26 12.95 -10.48 30.88
CA GLY A 26 13.67 -9.76 31.92
C GLY A 26 14.98 -10.48 32.28
N LYS A 27 16.04 -9.73 32.54
CA LYS A 27 17.31 -10.28 33.03
C LYS A 27 17.14 -10.55 34.54
N THR A 28 17.46 -11.75 35.00
CA THR A 28 17.33 -12.17 36.40
C THR A 28 18.07 -11.21 37.34
N GLY A 29 17.41 -10.80 38.42
CA GLY A 29 18.02 -9.94 39.45
C GLY A 29 18.11 -8.45 39.09
N SER A 30 17.51 -8.00 37.96
CA SER A 30 17.60 -6.60 37.52
C SER A 30 16.62 -5.63 38.19
N GLY A 31 15.73 -6.12 39.07
CA GLY A 31 14.70 -5.30 39.70
C GLY A 31 13.59 -4.87 38.73
N THR A 32 13.05 -3.68 38.95
CA THR A 32 12.01 -3.09 38.09
C THR A 32 12.63 -2.16 37.07
N GLN A 33 12.28 -2.36 35.81
CA GLN A 33 12.75 -1.55 34.67
C GLN A 33 11.55 -1.15 33.80
N ILE A 34 11.53 0.12 33.41
CA ILE A 34 10.57 0.67 32.46
C ILE A 34 11.33 1.15 31.24
N ASP A 35 10.93 0.65 30.06
CA ASP A 35 11.50 1.08 28.79
C ASP A 35 10.41 1.71 27.95
N PHE A 36 10.68 2.85 27.36
CA PHE A 36 9.87 3.52 26.38
C PHE A 36 10.66 3.73 25.09
N SER A 37 10.04 3.43 23.97
CA SER A 37 10.60 3.77 22.66
C SER A 37 9.54 4.32 21.74
N ALA A 38 9.91 5.29 20.93
CA ALA A 38 9.10 5.89 19.90
C ALA A 38 9.89 5.91 18.58
N ASN A 39 9.21 5.56 17.50
CA ASN A 39 9.76 5.64 16.16
C ASN A 39 8.75 6.33 15.25
N VAL A 40 9.21 7.28 14.46
CA VAL A 40 8.41 7.95 13.43
C VAL A 40 9.19 7.89 12.13
N SER A 41 8.55 7.39 11.07
CA SER A 41 9.11 7.39 9.72
C SER A 41 8.16 8.02 8.71
N PHE A 42 8.75 8.58 7.66
CA PHE A 42 8.05 9.22 6.56
C PHE A 42 8.39 8.49 5.28
N ASP A 43 7.35 8.03 4.58
CA ASP A 43 7.50 7.29 3.35
C ASP A 43 7.09 8.19 2.17
N LYS A 44 7.94 8.26 1.15
CA LYS A 44 7.65 8.95 -0.11
C LYS A 44 7.94 8.03 -1.27
N VAL A 45 7.18 8.18 -2.33
CA VAL A 45 7.46 7.48 -3.59
C VAL A 45 8.78 8.03 -4.14
N ALA A 46 9.75 7.14 -4.33
CA ALA A 46 11.08 7.51 -4.83
C ALA A 46 11.13 7.65 -6.36
N TYR A 47 10.39 6.78 -7.05
CA TYR A 47 10.34 6.76 -8.52
C TYR A 47 8.92 6.61 -8.99
N MET A 48 8.56 7.34 -10.02
CA MET A 48 7.28 7.26 -10.70
C MET A 48 7.53 6.95 -12.18
N PRO A 49 6.62 6.24 -12.85
CA PRO A 49 6.72 6.06 -14.29
C PRO A 49 6.75 7.40 -15.02
N GLU A 50 7.60 7.52 -16.01
CA GLU A 50 7.51 8.61 -16.97
C GLU A 50 6.29 8.37 -17.87
N ILE A 51 5.42 9.36 -17.97
CA ILE A 51 4.23 9.30 -18.79
C ILE A 51 4.57 9.96 -20.12
N GLN A 52 4.33 9.24 -21.22
CA GLN A 52 4.44 9.83 -22.55
C GLN A 52 3.38 10.93 -22.73
N LYS A 53 3.72 11.99 -23.46
CA LYS A 53 2.86 13.17 -23.69
C LYS A 53 2.65 13.45 -25.20
N GLU A 54 2.84 12.43 -26.02
CA GLU A 54 2.70 12.56 -27.48
C GLU A 54 1.36 12.03 -27.99
N TYR A 55 0.87 10.93 -27.38
CA TYR A 55 -0.37 10.26 -27.77
C TYR A 55 -1.33 10.18 -26.61
N GLY A 56 -2.62 10.41 -26.87
CA GLY A 56 -3.68 10.29 -25.89
C GLY A 56 -4.18 8.86 -25.70
N PRO A 57 -5.31 8.68 -24.98
CA PRO A 57 -5.87 7.37 -24.68
C PRO A 57 -6.33 6.65 -25.95
N GLY A 58 -6.02 5.36 -26.02
CA GLY A 58 -6.30 4.50 -27.18
C GLY A 58 -5.19 3.49 -27.37
N TYR A 59 -5.41 2.51 -28.24
CA TYR A 59 -4.38 1.52 -28.58
C TYR A 59 -4.14 1.37 -30.06
N ASP A 60 -4.88 2.09 -30.87
CA ASP A 60 -4.78 2.01 -32.31
C ASP A 60 -5.03 3.37 -32.95
N ASN A 61 -4.29 3.65 -34.00
CA ASN A 61 -4.59 4.71 -34.94
C ASN A 61 -5.86 4.37 -35.76
N TRP A 62 -6.47 3.25 -35.46
CA TRP A 62 -7.66 2.75 -36.12
C TRP A 62 -8.88 3.53 -35.66
N THR A 63 -9.51 4.14 -36.59
CA THR A 63 -10.83 4.73 -36.49
C THR A 63 -11.82 3.72 -35.95
N ILE A 64 -12.12 3.76 -34.66
CA ILE A 64 -13.39 3.25 -34.15
C ILE A 64 -14.43 4.35 -34.37
N GLY A 65 -14.67 4.64 -35.58
CA GLY A 65 -15.69 5.51 -36.09
C GLY A 65 -15.77 5.16 -37.56
N SER A 66 -16.95 4.87 -38.02
CA SER A 66 -17.25 4.57 -39.41
C SER A 66 -16.29 5.28 -40.36
N ASN A 67 -15.67 4.51 -41.27
CA ASN A 67 -14.91 5.02 -42.40
C ASN A 67 -15.70 6.02 -43.30
N SER A 68 -16.89 6.41 -42.91
CA SER A 68 -17.80 7.28 -43.65
C SER A 68 -17.80 8.73 -43.15
N ASP A 69 -17.08 9.06 -42.03
CA ASP A 69 -16.95 10.42 -41.62
C ASP A 69 -15.54 10.94 -41.85
N PRO A 70 -15.31 11.76 -42.93
CA PRO A 70 -13.98 12.31 -43.22
C PRO A 70 -13.47 13.29 -42.14
N GLN A 71 -14.30 13.68 -41.18
CA GLN A 71 -13.92 14.52 -40.01
C GLN A 71 -13.66 13.71 -38.77
N ALA A 72 -13.85 12.37 -38.81
CA ALA A 72 -13.50 11.51 -37.70
C ALA A 72 -12.00 11.62 -37.39
N LEU A 73 -11.70 12.17 -36.23
CA LEU A 73 -10.34 12.23 -35.73
C LEU A 73 -9.90 10.83 -35.37
N THR A 74 -8.82 10.35 -35.99
CA THR A 74 -8.22 9.06 -35.65
C THR A 74 -7.97 8.98 -34.15
N GLY A 75 -8.49 7.94 -33.52
CA GLY A 75 -8.36 7.75 -32.07
C GLY A 75 -9.49 8.37 -31.22
N PHE A 76 -10.47 9.03 -31.83
CA PHE A 76 -11.64 9.55 -31.14
C PHE A 76 -12.90 8.73 -31.47
N ARG A 77 -13.77 8.58 -30.50
CA ARG A 77 -15.09 8.00 -30.73
C ARG A 77 -16.07 9.08 -31.18
N ASN A 78 -16.48 9.01 -32.42
CA ASN A 78 -17.39 9.97 -33.03
C ASN A 78 -18.88 9.74 -32.74
N THR A 79 -19.27 8.95 -31.77
CA THR A 79 -20.68 8.55 -31.66
C THR A 79 -21.18 8.44 -30.25
N ARG A 80 -20.83 9.39 -29.40
CA ARG A 80 -21.70 9.64 -28.24
C ARG A 80 -22.56 10.84 -28.53
N VAL A 81 -23.85 10.69 -28.28
CA VAL A 81 -24.77 11.80 -28.17
C VAL A 81 -24.82 12.23 -26.71
N ASP A 82 -24.74 13.51 -26.45
CA ASP A 82 -25.09 14.06 -25.15
C ASP A 82 -26.57 13.81 -24.85
N TRP A 83 -27.03 14.13 -23.66
CA TRP A 83 -28.43 13.98 -23.30
C TRP A 83 -29.38 14.92 -24.04
N ASN A 84 -28.88 15.87 -24.82
CA ASN A 84 -29.66 16.75 -25.72
C ASN A 84 -29.72 16.21 -27.16
N GLY A 85 -29.07 15.06 -27.42
CA GLY A 85 -29.06 14.43 -28.74
C GLY A 85 -27.96 14.96 -29.68
N ASN A 86 -27.01 15.78 -29.20
CA ASN A 86 -25.92 16.30 -30.04
C ASN A 86 -24.77 15.30 -30.11
N SER A 87 -24.19 15.13 -31.28
CA SER A 87 -22.96 14.33 -31.45
C SER A 87 -21.78 15.02 -30.77
N ILE A 88 -21.11 14.31 -29.87
CA ILE A 88 -19.93 14.80 -29.17
C ILE A 88 -18.71 13.97 -29.55
N ILE A 89 -17.57 14.64 -29.71
CA ILE A 89 -16.26 14.00 -29.90
C ILE A 89 -15.67 13.74 -28.53
N THR A 90 -15.45 12.47 -28.23
CA THR A 90 -14.85 12.08 -26.94
C THR A 90 -13.58 11.28 -27.17
N PRO A 91 -12.56 11.42 -26.30
CA PRO A 91 -11.42 10.52 -26.32
C PRO A 91 -11.88 9.07 -26.15
N ASN A 92 -11.14 8.13 -26.71
CA ASN A 92 -11.44 6.71 -26.56
C ASN A 92 -11.18 6.29 -25.09
N ARG A 93 -12.26 6.15 -24.29
CA ARG A 93 -12.20 5.83 -22.86
C ARG A 93 -12.22 4.33 -22.54
N GLU A 94 -12.37 3.49 -23.56
CA GLU A 94 -12.56 2.05 -23.33
C GLU A 94 -11.24 1.28 -23.28
N THR A 95 -10.11 1.95 -23.44
CA THR A 95 -8.82 1.32 -23.44
C THR A 95 -7.95 1.75 -22.25
N TYR A 96 -7.11 0.82 -21.82
CA TYR A 96 -6.09 1.08 -20.79
C TYR A 96 -4.76 1.51 -21.42
N TYR A 97 -4.75 1.83 -22.70
CA TYR A 97 -3.57 2.13 -23.48
C TYR A 97 -3.51 3.61 -23.83
N SER A 98 -2.31 4.15 -23.91
CA SER A 98 -2.03 5.54 -24.29
C SER A 98 -1.30 5.60 -25.63
N TRP A 99 -1.93 5.00 -26.65
CA TRP A 99 -1.45 4.93 -28.03
C TRP A 99 -2.57 5.33 -29.01
N GLY A 100 -3.42 6.24 -28.59
CA GLY A 100 -4.51 6.77 -29.42
C GLY A 100 -4.06 7.86 -30.38
N ALA A 101 -4.93 8.83 -30.62
CA ALA A 101 -4.60 9.98 -31.46
C ALA A 101 -3.46 10.80 -30.85
N LYS A 102 -2.59 11.34 -31.71
CA LYS A 102 -1.57 12.30 -31.29
C LYS A 102 -2.25 13.56 -30.76
N TYR A 103 -1.73 14.09 -29.64
CA TYR A 103 -2.24 15.33 -29.07
C TYR A 103 -2.14 16.48 -30.07
N ASP A 104 -3.20 17.25 -30.15
CA ASP A 104 -3.32 18.42 -31.02
C ASP A 104 -4.16 19.49 -30.30
N PRO A 105 -3.51 20.50 -29.69
CA PRO A 105 -4.22 21.53 -28.92
C PRO A 105 -5.17 22.41 -29.74
N SER A 106 -5.08 22.36 -31.08
CA SER A 106 -6.02 23.07 -31.94
C SER A 106 -7.42 22.42 -31.98
N LYS A 107 -7.53 21.20 -31.46
CA LYS A 107 -8.78 20.42 -31.41
C LYS A 107 -9.39 20.47 -30.05
N THR A 108 -10.71 20.59 -30.01
CA THR A 108 -11.49 20.57 -28.77
C THR A 108 -12.14 19.19 -28.60
N VAL A 109 -12.09 18.67 -27.40
CA VAL A 109 -12.70 17.39 -27.01
C VAL A 109 -13.55 17.55 -25.78
N THR A 110 -14.63 16.77 -25.71
CA THR A 110 -15.51 16.75 -24.55
C THR A 110 -15.00 15.75 -23.53
N TYR A 111 -14.66 16.20 -22.34
CA TYR A 111 -14.23 15.35 -21.23
C TYR A 111 -15.42 14.62 -20.56
N PHE A 112 -15.09 13.71 -19.63
CA PHE A 112 -16.09 12.89 -18.92
C PHE A 112 -17.04 13.73 -18.03
N ASP A 113 -16.61 14.91 -17.61
CA ASP A 113 -17.38 15.88 -16.83
C ASP A 113 -18.28 16.79 -17.71
N GLY A 114 -18.27 16.55 -19.04
CA GLY A 114 -19.03 17.34 -20.01
C GLY A 114 -18.37 18.66 -20.40
N THR A 115 -17.19 18.97 -19.87
CA THR A 115 -16.46 20.19 -20.26
C THR A 115 -15.73 20.01 -21.57
N GLU A 116 -15.67 21.06 -22.38
CA GLU A 116 -14.84 21.11 -23.58
C GLU A 116 -13.47 21.68 -23.25
N ARG A 117 -12.44 20.98 -23.69
CA ARG A 117 -11.03 21.37 -23.48
C ARG A 117 -10.21 21.09 -24.70
N ALA A 118 -9.08 21.81 -24.86
CA ALA A 118 -8.09 21.48 -25.85
C ALA A 118 -7.60 20.04 -25.68
N TYR A 119 -7.33 19.37 -26.80
CA TYR A 119 -6.78 18.02 -26.77
C TYR A 119 -5.27 18.07 -26.58
N GLU A 120 -4.86 18.17 -25.36
CA GLU A 120 -3.48 18.30 -24.95
C GLU A 120 -3.14 17.36 -23.76
N PRO A 121 -1.88 16.99 -23.59
CA PRO A 121 -1.48 16.15 -22.45
C PRO A 121 -1.61 16.94 -21.15
N ILE A 122 -1.84 16.19 -20.06
CA ILE A 122 -1.84 16.76 -18.71
C ILE A 122 -0.41 17.19 -18.34
N ASP A 123 -0.25 18.39 -17.80
CA ASP A 123 1.05 18.98 -17.49
C ASP A 123 1.85 18.25 -16.42
N HIS A 124 1.17 17.59 -15.51
CA HIS A 124 1.81 16.90 -14.37
C HIS A 124 1.65 15.38 -14.44
N ASN A 125 2.46 14.68 -13.66
CA ASN A 125 2.37 13.23 -13.57
C ASN A 125 1.22 12.85 -12.63
N GLN A 126 0.13 12.32 -13.18
CA GLN A 126 -1.08 11.89 -12.45
C GLN A 126 -0.80 10.86 -11.35
N TRP A 127 0.28 10.08 -11.46
CA TRP A 127 0.68 9.17 -10.41
C TRP A 127 1.03 9.92 -9.12
N ALA A 128 1.49 11.18 -9.23
CA ALA A 128 1.79 12.01 -8.08
C ALA A 128 0.54 12.34 -7.26
N ASP A 129 -0.61 12.50 -7.93
CA ASP A 129 -1.87 12.88 -7.28
C ASP A 129 -2.45 11.76 -6.41
N ILE A 130 -2.03 10.52 -6.65
CA ILE A 130 -2.53 9.35 -5.93
C ILE A 130 -1.76 9.14 -4.63
N PHE A 131 -0.57 9.71 -4.52
CA PHE A 131 0.31 9.50 -3.39
C PHE A 131 0.48 10.75 -2.54
N ARG A 132 0.55 10.53 -1.25
CA ARG A 132 0.96 11.50 -0.24
C ARG A 132 2.20 11.02 0.49
N THR A 133 2.78 11.86 1.31
CA THR A 133 3.76 11.38 2.29
C THR A 133 3.05 10.46 3.28
N GLY A 134 3.47 9.20 3.31
CA GLY A 134 3.06 8.25 4.33
C GLY A 134 3.74 8.56 5.67
N ILE A 135 3.08 8.24 6.77
CA ILE A 135 3.60 8.44 8.12
C ILE A 135 3.39 7.14 8.88
N ASN A 136 4.47 6.57 9.38
CA ASN A 136 4.41 5.43 10.29
C ASN A 136 4.89 5.85 11.66
N GLN A 137 4.09 5.56 12.67
CA GLN A 137 4.39 5.84 14.07
C GLN A 137 4.33 4.54 14.85
N SER A 138 5.32 4.29 15.67
CA SER A 138 5.36 3.14 16.56
C SER A 138 5.80 3.57 17.94
N TYR A 139 4.99 3.28 18.93
CA TYR A 139 5.24 3.58 20.32
C TYR A 139 5.23 2.26 21.11
N ASN A 140 6.26 2.02 21.86
CA ASN A 140 6.36 0.85 22.72
C ASN A 140 6.65 1.27 24.15
N LEU A 141 5.86 0.73 25.06
CA LEU A 141 6.09 0.83 26.51
C LEU A 141 6.25 -0.59 27.05
N SER A 142 7.29 -0.83 27.81
CA SER A 142 7.46 -2.10 28.50
C SER A 142 7.83 -1.94 29.95
N LEU A 143 7.26 -2.79 30.77
CA LEU A 143 7.53 -2.93 32.19
C LEU A 143 8.11 -4.31 32.45
N THR A 144 9.27 -4.37 33.00
CA THR A 144 9.95 -5.60 33.41
C THR A 144 10.14 -5.57 34.92
N ASN A 145 9.75 -6.62 35.61
CA ASN A 145 10.12 -6.84 37.00
C ASN A 145 10.84 -8.19 37.11
N SER A 146 11.98 -8.21 37.72
CA SER A 146 12.82 -9.39 37.80
C SER A 146 13.47 -9.51 39.17
N THR A 147 13.26 -10.67 39.79
CA THR A 147 13.87 -11.10 41.04
C THR A 147 14.84 -12.27 40.73
N GLU A 148 15.49 -12.80 41.74
CA GLU A 148 16.35 -14.00 41.58
C GLU A 148 15.56 -15.22 41.11
N LYS A 149 14.31 -15.35 41.53
CA LYS A 149 13.45 -16.53 41.24
C LYS A 149 12.50 -16.33 40.09
N ASN A 150 12.06 -15.10 39.84
CA ASN A 150 10.95 -14.83 38.92
C ASN A 150 11.27 -13.63 38.03
N ASN A 151 10.78 -13.68 36.81
CA ASN A 151 10.72 -12.51 35.98
C ASN A 151 9.37 -12.42 35.26
N VAL A 152 8.90 -11.20 35.09
CA VAL A 152 7.73 -10.86 34.29
C VAL A 152 8.04 -9.64 33.44
N ARG A 153 7.64 -9.69 32.19
CA ARG A 153 7.69 -8.56 31.27
C ARG A 153 6.32 -8.37 30.65
N PHE A 154 5.77 -7.22 30.82
CA PHE A 154 4.62 -6.72 30.08
C PHE A 154 5.12 -5.72 29.05
N SER A 155 4.57 -5.75 27.84
CA SER A 155 4.82 -4.70 26.84
C SER A 155 3.57 -4.40 26.04
N TYR A 156 3.41 -3.13 25.75
CA TYR A 156 2.39 -2.60 24.86
C TYR A 156 3.03 -1.88 23.70
N THR A 157 2.62 -2.22 22.48
CA THR A 157 3.05 -1.52 21.27
C THR A 157 1.84 -1.00 20.51
N TYR A 158 1.85 0.28 20.22
CA TYR A 158 0.89 0.93 19.34
C TYR A 158 1.59 1.30 18.02
N ASN A 159 1.01 0.88 16.90
CA ASN A 159 1.45 1.27 15.57
C ASN A 159 0.32 2.00 14.87
N ASP A 160 0.62 3.16 14.32
CA ASP A 160 -0.27 3.96 13.50
C ASP A 160 0.42 4.21 12.15
N THR A 161 -0.23 3.75 11.08
CA THR A 161 0.27 3.91 9.71
C THR A 161 -0.76 4.69 8.90
N LYS A 162 -0.38 5.85 8.43
CA LYS A 162 -1.03 6.57 7.33
C LYS A 162 -0.26 6.20 6.07
N ALA A 163 -0.84 5.34 5.24
CA ALA A 163 -0.16 4.88 4.01
C ALA A 163 0.05 6.04 3.02
N MET A 164 0.98 5.83 2.09
CA MET A 164 1.21 6.78 0.99
C MET A 164 -0.03 6.96 0.10
N GLN A 165 -0.88 5.95 -0.02
CA GLN A 165 -2.17 6.11 -0.70
C GLN A 165 -3.17 6.83 0.20
N TYR A 166 -3.95 7.74 -0.40
CA TYR A 166 -5.00 8.46 0.32
C TYR A 166 -6.03 7.51 0.92
N ASN A 167 -6.56 7.88 2.09
CA ASN A 167 -7.58 7.14 2.85
C ASN A 167 -7.19 5.74 3.32
N SER A 168 -5.95 5.29 3.09
CA SER A 168 -5.46 4.01 3.59
C SER A 168 -4.74 4.19 4.92
N ASN A 169 -5.27 3.58 5.97
CA ASN A 169 -4.75 3.67 7.33
C ASN A 169 -4.74 2.30 8.00
N ASN A 170 -3.81 2.10 8.91
CA ASN A 170 -3.71 0.89 9.73
C ASN A 170 -3.36 1.26 11.18
N HIS A 171 -4.18 0.82 12.10
CA HIS A 171 -3.97 0.98 13.54
C HIS A 171 -3.81 -0.40 14.16
N LYS A 172 -2.76 -0.62 14.92
CA LYS A 172 -2.48 -1.91 15.54
C LYS A 172 -2.07 -1.73 16.99
N HIS A 173 -2.75 -2.43 17.87
CA HIS A 173 -2.44 -2.57 19.29
C HIS A 173 -1.90 -3.97 19.52
N ASN A 174 -0.77 -4.08 20.17
CA ASN A 174 -0.15 -5.35 20.51
C ASN A 174 0.24 -5.37 21.98
N PHE A 175 -0.30 -6.31 22.73
CA PHE A 175 -0.03 -6.55 24.14
C PHE A 175 0.71 -7.88 24.27
N ASN A 176 1.83 -7.87 24.98
CA ASN A 176 2.59 -9.07 25.27
C ASN A 176 2.86 -9.16 26.77
N LEU A 177 2.61 -10.34 27.31
CA LEU A 177 2.98 -10.73 28.66
C LEU A 177 3.84 -11.98 28.55
N ASN A 178 5.02 -11.95 29.11
CA ASN A 178 5.88 -13.11 29.17
C ASN A 178 6.70 -13.12 30.45
N GLY A 179 7.06 -14.31 30.89
CA GLY A 179 7.86 -14.43 32.08
C GLY A 179 8.25 -15.85 32.40
N THR A 180 8.95 -15.94 33.50
CA THR A 180 9.40 -17.19 34.09
C THR A 180 9.14 -17.17 35.57
N PHE A 181 8.57 -18.23 36.09
CA PHE A 181 8.31 -18.44 37.50
C PHE A 181 8.96 -19.76 37.95
N ASN A 182 9.88 -19.70 38.87
CA ASN A 182 10.48 -20.88 39.49
C ASN A 182 9.59 -21.34 40.64
N VAL A 183 8.80 -22.40 40.38
CA VAL A 183 7.87 -22.97 41.39
C VAL A 183 8.67 -23.67 42.50
N SER A 184 9.77 -24.36 42.10
CA SER A 184 10.72 -24.99 43.00
C SER A 184 12.11 -24.98 42.35
N GLU A 185 13.12 -25.53 43.00
CA GLU A 185 14.47 -25.66 42.41
C GLU A 185 14.49 -26.53 41.14
N THR A 186 13.52 -27.43 41.02
CA THR A 186 13.41 -28.39 39.90
C THR A 186 12.32 -28.01 38.89
N ILE A 187 11.37 -27.16 39.27
CA ILE A 187 10.21 -26.85 38.42
C ILE A 187 10.25 -25.37 38.01
N LYS A 188 10.33 -25.15 36.71
CA LYS A 188 10.33 -23.82 36.11
C LYS A 188 9.18 -23.67 35.11
N LEU A 189 8.31 -22.72 35.35
CA LEU A 189 7.19 -22.36 34.48
C LEU A 189 7.57 -21.18 33.60
N ASN A 190 7.52 -21.34 32.27
CA ASN A 190 7.62 -20.25 31.32
C ASN A 190 6.23 -20.00 30.73
N TYR A 191 5.82 -18.74 30.69
CA TYR A 191 4.54 -18.35 30.14
C TYR A 191 4.69 -17.21 29.15
N THR A 192 3.84 -17.20 28.12
CA THR A 192 3.75 -16.15 27.11
C THR A 192 2.30 -16.01 26.69
N ALA A 193 1.80 -14.77 26.73
CA ALA A 193 0.50 -14.42 26.19
C ALA A 193 0.65 -13.19 25.26
N THR A 194 0.02 -13.25 24.11
CA THR A 194 0.02 -12.15 23.13
C THR A 194 -1.41 -11.87 22.72
N TYR A 195 -1.80 -10.60 22.78
CA TYR A 195 -3.05 -10.13 22.21
C TYR A 195 -2.78 -9.03 21.19
N THR A 196 -3.35 -9.18 19.99
CA THR A 196 -3.23 -8.21 18.91
C THR A 196 -4.61 -7.79 18.45
N ASN A 197 -4.85 -6.49 18.40
CA ASN A 197 -6.02 -5.90 17.75
C ASN A 197 -5.53 -5.00 16.61
N GLN A 198 -6.04 -5.23 15.40
CA GLN A 198 -5.65 -4.49 14.21
C GLN A 198 -6.87 -4.06 13.41
N TYR A 199 -6.90 -2.77 13.07
CA TYR A 199 -7.91 -2.19 12.20
C TYR A 199 -7.24 -1.59 10.96
N ILE A 200 -7.64 -2.09 9.78
CA ILE A 200 -7.14 -1.62 8.48
C ILE A 200 -8.31 -1.00 7.73
N LYS A 201 -8.18 0.28 7.40
CA LYS A 201 -9.13 1.01 6.56
C LYS A 201 -8.57 1.14 5.15
N ASN A 202 -9.40 0.80 4.15
CA ASN A 202 -9.09 0.99 2.72
C ASN A 202 -7.72 0.42 2.33
N ARG A 203 -7.62 -0.90 2.25
CA ARG A 203 -6.39 -1.55 1.75
C ARG A 203 -6.02 -1.01 0.38
N PRO A 204 -4.71 -0.82 0.10
CA PRO A 204 -4.26 -0.36 -1.19
C PRO A 204 -4.84 -1.21 -2.32
N TYR A 205 -5.44 -0.55 -3.31
CA TYR A 205 -5.99 -1.18 -4.49
C TYR A 205 -5.10 -0.91 -5.72
N ARG A 206 -5.27 -1.71 -6.78
CA ARG A 206 -4.54 -1.49 -8.04
C ARG A 206 -4.95 -0.16 -8.67
N ILE A 207 -4.02 0.77 -8.74
CA ILE A 207 -4.24 2.13 -9.23
C ILE A 207 -4.02 2.23 -10.75
N SER A 208 -3.32 1.27 -11.35
CA SER A 208 -2.95 1.29 -12.76
C SER A 208 -4.11 1.50 -13.73
N ARG A 209 -5.32 1.11 -13.34
CA ARG A 209 -6.52 1.34 -14.16
C ARG A 209 -7.05 2.77 -14.10
N LEU A 210 -6.76 3.49 -13.01
CA LEU A 210 -7.21 4.88 -12.85
C LEU A 210 -6.28 5.85 -13.57
N THR A 211 -4.99 5.56 -13.58
CA THR A 211 -3.97 6.47 -14.13
C THR A 211 -3.82 6.40 -15.65
N ASN A 212 -4.13 5.26 -16.25
CA ASN A 212 -3.98 5.09 -17.71
C ASN A 212 -5.18 5.59 -18.53
N ASN A 213 -6.31 5.91 -17.89
CA ASN A 213 -7.53 6.28 -18.60
C ASN A 213 -7.82 7.78 -18.62
N TYR A 214 -6.99 8.60 -17.99
CA TYR A 214 -7.24 10.03 -17.80
C TYR A 214 -6.07 10.93 -18.24
N SER A 215 -5.23 10.40 -19.11
CA SER A 215 -4.21 11.22 -19.81
C SER A 215 -4.81 11.93 -21.00
#